data_f29d0383fe46d1b7addc060ab1e9459a
#
_entry.id   f29d0383fe46d1b7addc060ab1e9459a
#
_cell.length_a   1.000
_cell.length_b   1.000
_cell.length_c   1.000
_cell.angle_alpha   90.00
_cell.angle_beta   90.00
_cell.angle_gamma   90.00
#
_symmetry.space_group_name_H-M   'P 1'
#
loop_
_entity.id
_entity.type
_entity.pdbx_description
1 polymer ?
#
loop_
_entity_poly.entity_id
_entity_poly.type
_entity_poly.pdbx_seq_one_letter_code
_entity_poly.pdbx_strand_id
1 'polypeptide(L)'
;MKITDKNLCDIWYQALLERASDYTGVFFVGVKTTGVFCISVCRARKPRRENVEFYKDAKSALADGFRPCKVCRPAENAHSAPLFVEQALALVRRDIKSRVADAELRQHGISPERVRRWFLQHHGITFQAFQRMQRVNVALQELKSGRAATDVALDNGYESLSGFGYTYKRLTGAAPTQATQVIVIHRFTTTLGPMFVCATDRGVCLLEFTDRRMLETEFRNIQRLFNARIVTGENSHTRQTVKEIGEYFAGTRRQF
;
A
#
# COMPACT_ATOMS: atom_id res chain seq x y z
N MET A 1 8.94 10.73 -13.66
CA MET A 1 8.99 10.65 -15.14
C MET A 1 7.78 11.36 -15.72
N LYS A 2 8.01 12.30 -16.67
CA LYS A 2 6.96 12.97 -17.44
C LYS A 2 6.30 11.96 -18.39
N ILE A 3 4.98 11.98 -18.48
CA ILE A 3 4.20 11.08 -19.33
C ILE A 3 3.86 11.79 -20.64
N THR A 4 4.15 11.11 -21.75
CA THR A 4 3.93 11.60 -23.11
C THR A 4 2.92 10.76 -23.90
N ASP A 5 2.50 9.61 -23.35
CA ASP A 5 1.44 8.78 -23.95
C ASP A 5 0.13 9.55 -23.99
N LYS A 6 -0.36 9.81 -25.20
CA LYS A 6 -1.54 10.65 -25.45
C LYS A 6 -2.81 10.03 -24.81
N ASN A 7 -3.01 8.72 -24.98
CA ASN A 7 -4.18 8.04 -24.46
C ASN A 7 -4.21 8.06 -22.92
N LEU A 8 -3.07 7.80 -22.28
CA LEU A 8 -2.94 7.85 -20.84
C LEU A 8 -3.14 9.28 -20.31
N CYS A 9 -2.59 10.29 -20.99
CA CYS A 9 -2.78 11.68 -20.64
C CYS A 9 -4.26 12.12 -20.74
N ASP A 10 -5.01 11.61 -21.71
CA ASP A 10 -6.42 11.93 -21.86
C ASP A 10 -7.26 11.24 -20.77
N ILE A 11 -6.97 10.00 -20.43
CA ILE A 11 -7.58 9.30 -19.28
C ILE A 11 -7.33 10.08 -17.97
N TRP A 12 -6.10 10.51 -17.74
CA TRP A 12 -5.73 11.26 -16.53
C TRP A 12 -6.32 12.67 -16.49
N TYR A 13 -6.51 13.28 -17.68
CA TYR A 13 -7.19 14.55 -17.74
C TYR A 13 -8.67 14.43 -17.38
N GLN A 14 -9.37 13.38 -17.83
CA GLN A 14 -10.72 13.09 -17.39
C GLN A 14 -10.80 12.85 -15.88
N ALA A 15 -9.90 12.02 -15.34
CA ALA A 15 -9.79 11.79 -13.91
C ALA A 15 -9.55 13.09 -13.10
N LEU A 16 -8.78 14.03 -13.65
CA LEU A 16 -8.60 15.36 -13.07
C LEU A 16 -9.91 16.17 -13.10
N LEU A 17 -10.63 16.17 -14.23
CA LEU A 17 -11.91 16.90 -14.37
C LEU A 17 -12.96 16.40 -13.38
N GLU A 18 -13.05 15.10 -13.19
CA GLU A 18 -13.96 14.41 -12.27
C GLU A 18 -13.51 14.45 -10.80
N ARG A 19 -12.31 14.92 -10.54
CA ARG A 19 -11.67 14.83 -9.20
C ARG A 19 -11.65 13.39 -8.67
N ALA A 20 -11.32 12.44 -9.53
CA ALA A 20 -11.36 11.03 -9.21
C ALA A 20 -10.35 10.67 -8.12
N SER A 21 -10.86 10.30 -6.95
CA SER A 21 -10.04 9.94 -5.77
C SER A 21 -9.23 8.67 -5.97
N ASP A 22 -9.68 7.78 -6.85
CA ASP A 22 -9.00 6.52 -7.20
C ASP A 22 -7.64 6.76 -7.84
N TYR A 23 -7.44 7.94 -8.41
CA TYR A 23 -6.19 8.37 -9.04
C TYR A 23 -5.29 9.23 -8.13
N THR A 24 -5.65 9.42 -6.87
CA THR A 24 -4.80 10.15 -5.91
C THR A 24 -3.49 9.39 -5.70
N GLY A 25 -2.35 10.03 -5.97
CA GLY A 25 -1.03 9.41 -5.91
C GLY A 25 -0.65 8.54 -7.11
N VAL A 26 -1.55 8.33 -8.08
CA VAL A 26 -1.26 7.62 -9.33
C VAL A 26 -0.54 8.53 -10.32
N PHE A 27 -0.93 9.80 -10.38
CA PHE A 27 -0.31 10.82 -11.18
C PHE A 27 -0.34 12.20 -10.52
N PHE A 28 0.51 13.08 -11.03
CA PHE A 28 0.56 14.51 -10.67
C PHE A 28 0.38 15.36 -11.93
N VAL A 29 -0.26 16.51 -11.77
CA VAL A 29 -0.60 17.42 -12.86
C VAL A 29 0.19 18.71 -12.72
N GLY A 30 1.16 18.94 -13.57
CA GLY A 30 1.84 20.23 -13.72
C GLY A 30 0.96 21.21 -14.50
N VAL A 31 0.63 22.34 -13.90
CA VAL A 31 -0.18 23.41 -14.53
C VAL A 31 0.74 24.52 -15.01
N LYS A 32 1.00 24.56 -16.31
CA LYS A 32 1.98 25.49 -16.95
C LYS A 32 1.70 26.96 -16.66
N THR A 33 0.42 27.34 -16.63
CA THR A 33 0.01 28.75 -16.41
C THR A 33 0.29 29.28 -15.02
N THR A 34 0.40 28.40 -14.01
CA THR A 34 0.59 28.79 -12.61
C THR A 34 1.90 28.27 -12.01
N GLY A 35 2.63 27.41 -12.75
CA GLY A 35 3.87 26.78 -12.29
C GLY A 35 3.68 25.90 -11.06
N VAL A 36 2.48 25.33 -10.86
CA VAL A 36 2.22 24.44 -9.73
C VAL A 36 1.88 23.03 -10.19
N PHE A 37 2.18 22.02 -9.36
CA PHE A 37 1.65 20.68 -9.60
C PHE A 37 0.59 20.32 -8.55
N CYS A 38 -0.39 19.55 -9.00
CA CYS A 38 -1.58 19.14 -8.24
C CYS A 38 -1.77 17.63 -8.28
N ILE A 39 -2.66 17.13 -7.41
CA ILE A 39 -3.22 15.77 -7.46
C ILE A 39 -4.61 15.79 -8.13
N SER A 40 -5.13 14.62 -8.52
CA SER A 40 -6.42 14.46 -9.19
C SER A 40 -7.59 15.15 -8.48
N VAL A 41 -7.63 15.06 -7.14
CA VAL A 41 -8.72 15.60 -6.28
C VAL A 41 -8.60 17.09 -5.95
N CYS A 42 -7.69 17.83 -6.58
CA CYS A 42 -7.50 19.26 -6.29
C CYS A 42 -8.78 20.06 -6.48
N ARG A 43 -9.12 20.87 -5.45
CA ARG A 43 -10.33 21.71 -5.45
C ARG A 43 -10.16 23.05 -6.21
N ALA A 44 -8.95 23.38 -6.64
CA ALA A 44 -8.70 24.57 -7.45
C ALA A 44 -9.44 24.52 -8.79
N ARG A 45 -9.51 25.67 -9.48
CA ARG A 45 -10.09 25.76 -10.82
C ARG A 45 -9.35 24.80 -11.77
N LYS A 46 -10.10 24.06 -12.57
CA LYS A 46 -9.54 23.11 -13.54
C LYS A 46 -8.79 23.84 -14.65
N PRO A 47 -7.55 23.46 -14.94
CA PRO A 47 -6.81 24.02 -16.07
C PRO A 47 -7.34 23.46 -17.39
N ARG A 48 -7.12 24.19 -18.49
CA ARG A 48 -7.40 23.68 -19.84
C ARG A 48 -6.40 22.58 -20.20
N ARG A 49 -6.81 21.65 -21.09
CA ARG A 49 -6.00 20.48 -21.49
C ARG A 49 -4.62 20.87 -22.03
N GLU A 50 -4.52 21.92 -22.82
CA GLU A 50 -3.28 22.43 -23.39
C GLU A 50 -2.29 22.99 -22.35
N ASN A 51 -2.77 23.31 -21.15
CA ASN A 51 -1.98 23.89 -20.06
C ASN A 51 -1.55 22.88 -19.02
N VAL A 52 -1.76 21.58 -19.24
CA VAL A 52 -1.37 20.55 -18.28
C VAL A 52 -0.33 19.60 -18.85
N GLU A 53 0.53 19.15 -17.96
CA GLU A 53 1.50 18.08 -18.16
C GLU A 53 1.31 17.05 -17.03
N PHE A 54 1.58 15.78 -17.35
CA PHE A 54 1.35 14.69 -16.41
C PHE A 54 2.66 14.03 -16.00
N TYR A 55 2.76 13.72 -14.72
CA TYR A 55 3.94 13.13 -14.09
C TYR A 55 3.53 11.91 -13.28
N LYS A 56 4.36 10.87 -13.30
CA LYS A 56 4.14 9.67 -12.50
C LYS A 56 4.43 9.89 -11.01
N ASP A 57 5.27 10.86 -10.68
CA ASP A 57 5.74 11.14 -9.33
C ASP A 57 5.96 12.65 -9.11
N ALA A 58 5.89 13.07 -7.85
CA ALA A 58 6.08 14.47 -7.45
C ALA A 58 7.51 14.98 -7.73
N LYS A 59 8.52 14.10 -7.61
CA LYS A 59 9.92 14.43 -7.84
C LYS A 59 10.17 14.88 -9.28
N SER A 60 9.54 14.19 -10.24
CA SER A 60 9.64 14.56 -11.66
C SER A 60 8.96 15.89 -11.96
N ALA A 61 7.83 16.19 -11.32
CA ALA A 61 7.19 17.50 -11.47
C ALA A 61 8.03 18.63 -10.87
N LEU A 62 8.67 18.38 -9.72
CA LEU A 62 9.62 19.33 -9.11
C LEU A 62 10.84 19.54 -9.99
N ALA A 63 11.41 18.50 -10.59
CA ALA A 63 12.56 18.57 -11.48
C ALA A 63 12.27 19.41 -12.74
N ASP A 64 11.02 19.39 -13.23
CA ASP A 64 10.55 20.23 -14.36
C ASP A 64 10.15 21.65 -13.92
N GLY A 65 10.44 22.04 -12.67
CA GLY A 65 10.26 23.39 -12.15
C GLY A 65 8.87 23.72 -11.60
N PHE A 66 7.97 22.74 -11.48
CA PHE A 66 6.68 22.96 -10.84
C PHE A 66 6.81 22.94 -9.32
N ARG A 67 6.15 23.85 -8.63
CA ARG A 67 6.07 23.89 -7.17
C ARG A 67 4.78 23.23 -6.66
N PRO A 68 4.75 22.70 -5.41
CA PRO A 68 3.54 22.10 -4.84
C PRO A 68 2.38 23.10 -4.75
N CYS A 69 1.18 22.67 -5.13
CA CYS A 69 -0.03 23.47 -5.00
C CYS A 69 -0.40 23.65 -3.53
N LYS A 70 -0.62 24.89 -3.09
CA LYS A 70 -1.01 25.23 -1.70
C LYS A 70 -2.43 24.75 -1.35
N VAL A 71 -3.32 24.56 -2.35
CA VAL A 71 -4.71 24.14 -2.12
C VAL A 71 -4.81 22.65 -1.84
N CYS A 72 -4.20 21.80 -2.66
CA CYS A 72 -4.29 20.34 -2.49
C CYS A 72 -3.09 19.74 -1.74
N ARG A 73 -2.02 20.51 -1.50
CA ARG A 73 -0.80 20.08 -0.81
C ARG A 73 -0.34 18.70 -1.27
N PRO A 74 0.08 18.55 -2.54
CA PRO A 74 0.32 17.24 -3.15
C PRO A 74 1.42 16.43 -2.44
N ALA A 75 2.38 17.08 -1.78
CA ALA A 75 3.40 16.41 -1.00
C ALA A 75 2.84 15.70 0.25
N GLU A 76 1.78 16.25 0.86
CA GLU A 76 1.15 15.71 2.06
C GLU A 76 0.01 14.74 1.71
N ASN A 77 -0.79 15.03 0.68
CA ASN A 77 -2.07 14.39 0.42
C ASN A 77 -2.07 13.41 -0.77
N ALA A 78 -1.02 13.39 -1.60
CA ALA A 78 -0.97 12.53 -2.78
C ALA A 78 -1.02 11.03 -2.45
N HIS A 79 -0.53 10.68 -1.29
CA HIS A 79 -0.37 9.28 -0.89
C HIS A 79 -1.37 8.85 0.20
N SER A 80 -2.23 9.77 0.64
CA SER A 80 -3.33 9.44 1.54
C SER A 80 -4.30 8.52 0.83
N ALA A 81 -4.68 7.42 1.47
CA ALA A 81 -5.72 6.56 0.94
C ALA A 81 -7.05 7.33 0.88
N PRO A 82 -7.85 7.18 -0.21
CA PRO A 82 -9.18 7.77 -0.26
C PRO A 82 -10.06 7.27 0.89
N LEU A 83 -11.04 8.07 1.30
CA LEU A 83 -11.92 7.75 2.43
C LEU A 83 -12.56 6.36 2.32
N PHE A 84 -13.02 5.97 1.13
CA PHE A 84 -13.62 4.65 0.91
C PHE A 84 -12.63 3.48 1.13
N VAL A 85 -11.33 3.71 0.90
CA VAL A 85 -10.27 2.73 1.18
C VAL A 85 -9.99 2.65 2.67
N GLU A 86 -9.89 3.81 3.34
CA GLU A 86 -9.72 3.87 4.80
C GLU A 86 -10.90 3.18 5.52
N GLN A 87 -12.12 3.39 5.06
CA GLN A 87 -13.31 2.70 5.57
C GLN A 87 -13.22 1.18 5.35
N ALA A 88 -12.83 0.73 4.14
CA ALA A 88 -12.64 -0.70 3.86
C ALA A 88 -11.54 -1.33 4.73
N LEU A 89 -10.42 -0.63 4.95
CA LEU A 89 -9.35 -1.06 5.83
C LEU A 89 -9.80 -1.08 7.30
N ALA A 90 -10.63 -0.13 7.72
CA ALA A 90 -11.20 -0.10 9.07
C ALA A 90 -12.08 -1.34 9.34
N LEU A 91 -12.86 -1.79 8.35
CA LEU A 91 -13.63 -3.05 8.46
C LEU A 91 -12.69 -4.25 8.65
N VAL A 92 -11.61 -4.35 7.88
CA VAL A 92 -10.61 -5.42 8.03
C VAL A 92 -9.94 -5.37 9.41
N ARG A 93 -9.60 -4.16 9.91
CA ARG A 93 -8.95 -3.99 11.22
C ARG A 93 -9.87 -4.32 12.39
N ARG A 94 -11.18 -4.14 12.25
CA ARG A 94 -12.18 -4.48 13.28
C ARG A 94 -12.14 -5.97 13.64
N ASP A 95 -12.00 -6.82 12.61
CA ASP A 95 -11.77 -8.25 12.78
C ASP A 95 -10.89 -8.79 11.66
N ILE A 96 -9.59 -8.83 11.93
CA ILE A 96 -8.59 -9.24 10.95
C ILE A 96 -8.69 -10.73 10.59
N LYS A 97 -9.34 -11.53 11.43
CA LYS A 97 -9.53 -12.97 11.25
C LYS A 97 -10.68 -13.28 10.30
N SER A 98 -11.66 -12.41 10.24
CA SER A 98 -12.82 -12.53 9.35
C SER A 98 -12.52 -11.99 7.95
N ARG A 99 -13.31 -12.44 6.99
CA ARG A 99 -13.26 -11.96 5.61
C ARG A 99 -14.32 -10.88 5.39
N VAL A 100 -13.91 -9.66 5.11
CA VAL A 100 -14.81 -8.63 4.61
C VAL A 100 -15.21 -8.96 3.17
N ALA A 101 -16.48 -9.33 2.99
CA ALA A 101 -17.06 -9.69 1.70
C ALA A 101 -17.55 -8.45 0.92
N ASP A 102 -17.77 -8.61 -0.39
CA ASP A 102 -18.32 -7.53 -1.24
C ASP A 102 -19.69 -7.03 -0.74
N ALA A 103 -20.53 -7.95 -0.21
CA ALA A 103 -21.83 -7.59 0.36
C ALA A 103 -21.67 -6.67 1.57
N GLU A 104 -20.73 -6.96 2.46
CA GLU A 104 -20.42 -6.14 3.63
C GLU A 104 -19.91 -4.76 3.25
N LEU A 105 -19.02 -4.66 2.24
CA LEU A 105 -18.58 -3.37 1.71
C LEU A 105 -19.78 -2.54 1.22
N ARG A 106 -20.70 -3.15 0.45
CA ARG A 106 -21.91 -2.46 -0.05
C ARG A 106 -22.83 -2.00 1.07
N GLN A 107 -23.00 -2.79 2.13
CA GLN A 107 -23.79 -2.40 3.33
C GLN A 107 -23.24 -1.13 3.99
N HIS A 108 -21.93 -0.91 3.90
CA HIS A 108 -21.27 0.30 4.39
C HIS A 108 -21.14 1.40 3.33
N GLY A 109 -21.85 1.30 2.20
CA GLY A 109 -21.81 2.29 1.12
C GLY A 109 -20.49 2.32 0.33
N ILE A 110 -19.67 1.26 0.44
CA ILE A 110 -18.37 1.17 -0.21
C ILE A 110 -18.49 0.32 -1.48
N SER A 111 -18.08 0.87 -2.65
CA SER A 111 -18.03 0.10 -3.89
C SER A 111 -16.87 -0.90 -3.87
N PRO A 112 -17.14 -2.23 -3.93
CA PRO A 112 -16.09 -3.25 -3.99
C PRO A 112 -15.20 -3.13 -5.24
N GLU A 113 -15.76 -2.65 -6.36
CA GLU A 113 -15.07 -2.46 -7.63
C GLU A 113 -14.00 -1.36 -7.51
N ARG A 114 -14.35 -0.25 -6.84
CA ARG A 114 -13.41 0.86 -6.56
C ARG A 114 -12.30 0.40 -5.63
N VAL A 115 -12.63 -0.34 -4.56
CA VAL A 115 -11.63 -0.90 -3.64
C VAL A 115 -10.68 -1.84 -4.37
N ARG A 116 -11.18 -2.77 -5.21
CA ARG A 116 -10.34 -3.68 -6.01
C ARG A 116 -9.42 -2.92 -6.95
N ARG A 117 -9.94 -1.93 -7.68
CA ARG A 117 -9.14 -1.11 -8.60
C ARG A 117 -8.03 -0.38 -7.86
N TRP A 118 -8.35 0.25 -6.75
CA TRP A 118 -7.38 0.98 -5.95
C TRP A 118 -6.28 0.06 -5.42
N PHE A 119 -6.63 -1.11 -4.87
CA PHE A 119 -5.63 -2.07 -4.39
C PHE A 119 -4.71 -2.57 -5.50
N LEU A 120 -5.23 -2.87 -6.68
CA LEU A 120 -4.41 -3.27 -7.82
C LEU A 120 -3.45 -2.15 -8.25
N GLN A 121 -3.90 -0.91 -8.29
CA GLN A 121 -3.08 0.24 -8.69
C GLN A 121 -2.00 0.60 -7.67
N HIS A 122 -2.31 0.51 -6.37
CA HIS A 122 -1.42 1.00 -5.31
C HIS A 122 -0.64 -0.09 -4.60
N HIS A 123 -1.09 -1.33 -4.64
CA HIS A 123 -0.45 -2.48 -3.99
C HIS A 123 -0.07 -3.62 -4.95
N GLY A 124 -0.53 -3.60 -6.20
CA GLY A 124 -0.29 -4.66 -7.17
C GLY A 124 -1.01 -5.98 -6.86
N ILE A 125 -1.86 -6.00 -5.83
CA ILE A 125 -2.62 -7.18 -5.39
C ILE A 125 -4.11 -6.84 -5.21
N THR A 126 -4.98 -7.85 -5.25
CA THR A 126 -6.40 -7.62 -4.97
C THR A 126 -6.65 -7.41 -3.47
N PHE A 127 -7.74 -6.70 -3.13
CA PHE A 127 -8.18 -6.53 -1.74
C PHE A 127 -8.40 -7.86 -1.02
N GLN A 128 -8.92 -8.88 -1.73
CA GLN A 128 -9.10 -10.23 -1.18
C GLN A 128 -7.76 -10.95 -0.93
N ALA A 129 -6.76 -10.74 -1.80
CA ALA A 129 -5.41 -11.27 -1.58
C ALA A 129 -4.74 -10.59 -0.38
N PHE A 130 -4.89 -9.27 -0.25
CA PHE A 130 -4.42 -8.51 0.90
C PHE A 130 -5.00 -9.07 2.22
N GLN A 131 -6.32 -9.25 2.31
CA GLN A 131 -6.95 -9.81 3.50
C GLN A 131 -6.45 -11.23 3.84
N ARG A 132 -6.27 -12.10 2.82
CA ARG A 132 -5.69 -13.44 3.04
C ARG A 132 -4.29 -13.39 3.61
N MET A 133 -3.45 -12.50 3.10
CA MET A 133 -2.08 -12.33 3.61
C MET A 133 -2.09 -11.84 5.07
N GLN A 134 -2.96 -10.89 5.42
CA GLN A 134 -3.11 -10.42 6.80
C GLN A 134 -3.50 -11.57 7.74
N ARG A 135 -4.49 -12.38 7.39
CA ARG A 135 -4.92 -13.54 8.20
C ARG A 135 -3.80 -14.58 8.35
N VAL A 136 -3.08 -14.88 7.27
CA VAL A 136 -1.93 -15.81 7.33
C VAL A 136 -0.83 -15.25 8.21
N ASN A 137 -0.58 -13.95 8.20
CA ASN A 137 0.40 -13.33 9.11
C ASN A 137 -0.02 -13.46 10.58
N VAL A 138 -1.30 -13.26 10.91
CA VAL A 138 -1.81 -13.50 12.27
C VAL A 138 -1.66 -14.97 12.65
N ALA A 139 -2.08 -15.88 11.78
CA ALA A 139 -1.95 -17.32 11.99
C ALA A 139 -0.48 -17.74 12.21
N LEU A 140 0.46 -17.14 11.46
CA LEU A 140 1.90 -17.39 11.64
C LEU A 140 2.37 -17.01 13.06
N GLN A 141 1.94 -15.86 13.59
CA GLN A 141 2.31 -15.44 14.94
C GLN A 141 1.72 -16.38 16.01
N GLU A 142 0.47 -16.81 15.82
CA GLU A 142 -0.20 -17.75 16.71
C GLU A 142 0.47 -19.14 16.71
N LEU A 143 0.86 -19.66 15.54
CA LEU A 143 1.64 -20.91 15.43
C LEU A 143 3.02 -20.78 16.09
N LYS A 144 3.71 -19.65 15.96
CA LYS A 144 4.99 -19.38 16.62
C LYS A 144 4.87 -19.30 18.13
N SER A 145 3.72 -18.90 18.66
CA SER A 145 3.43 -18.92 20.10
C SER A 145 3.08 -20.32 20.64
N GLY A 146 3.12 -21.35 19.78
CA GLY A 146 2.88 -22.74 20.15
C GLY A 146 1.43 -23.20 20.10
N ARG A 147 0.52 -22.41 19.52
CA ARG A 147 -0.88 -22.83 19.33
C ARG A 147 -0.99 -23.96 18.30
N ALA A 148 -1.92 -24.88 18.52
CA ALA A 148 -2.17 -25.98 17.60
C ALA A 148 -2.71 -25.47 16.23
N ALA A 149 -2.23 -26.06 15.13
CA ALA A 149 -2.60 -25.65 13.79
C ALA A 149 -4.11 -25.78 13.49
N THR A 150 -4.80 -26.71 14.12
CA THR A 150 -6.26 -26.89 14.06
C THR A 150 -6.99 -25.68 14.59
N ASP A 151 -6.62 -25.24 15.80
CA ASP A 151 -7.26 -24.11 16.49
C ASP A 151 -6.97 -22.80 15.75
N VAL A 152 -5.72 -22.63 15.32
CA VAL A 152 -5.31 -21.47 14.53
C VAL A 152 -6.09 -21.40 13.20
N ALA A 153 -6.32 -22.53 12.52
CA ALA A 153 -7.10 -22.55 11.29
C ALA A 153 -8.54 -22.08 11.51
N LEU A 154 -9.22 -22.65 12.50
CA LEU A 154 -10.61 -22.31 12.82
C LEU A 154 -10.75 -20.86 13.25
N ASP A 155 -9.92 -20.41 14.18
CA ASP A 155 -9.93 -19.04 14.71
C ASP A 155 -9.62 -17.97 13.66
N ASN A 156 -8.88 -18.33 12.60
CA ASN A 156 -8.59 -17.42 11.48
C ASN A 156 -9.59 -17.57 10.30
N GLY A 157 -10.78 -18.13 10.57
CA GLY A 157 -11.90 -18.17 9.62
C GLY A 157 -11.72 -19.13 8.46
N TYR A 158 -10.95 -20.21 8.63
CA TYR A 158 -10.84 -21.27 7.63
C TYR A 158 -11.83 -22.40 7.96
N GLU A 159 -12.60 -22.80 6.96
CA GLU A 159 -13.61 -23.87 7.08
C GLU A 159 -12.99 -25.27 7.21
N SER A 160 -11.72 -25.41 6.82
CA SER A 160 -10.99 -26.67 6.90
C SER A 160 -9.50 -26.50 7.13
N LEU A 161 -8.91 -27.46 7.82
CA LEU A 161 -7.45 -27.53 8.02
C LEU A 161 -6.69 -27.69 6.69
N SER A 162 -7.27 -28.40 5.72
CA SER A 162 -6.69 -28.57 4.38
C SER A 162 -6.64 -27.25 3.62
N GLY A 163 -7.73 -26.47 3.65
CA GLY A 163 -7.80 -25.14 3.02
C GLY A 163 -6.83 -24.16 3.66
N PHE A 164 -6.70 -24.19 4.99
CA PHE A 164 -5.70 -23.43 5.73
C PHE A 164 -4.28 -23.85 5.31
N GLY A 165 -3.96 -25.15 5.39
CA GLY A 165 -2.66 -25.69 5.04
C GLY A 165 -2.21 -25.35 3.61
N TYR A 166 -3.11 -25.45 2.65
CA TYR A 166 -2.86 -25.05 1.25
C TYR A 166 -2.54 -23.54 1.15
N THR A 167 -3.39 -22.70 1.74
CA THR A 167 -3.20 -21.23 1.68
C THR A 167 -1.93 -20.80 2.40
N TYR A 168 -1.70 -21.35 3.59
CA TYR A 168 -0.51 -21.08 4.39
C TYR A 168 0.76 -21.46 3.63
N LYS A 169 0.83 -22.71 3.13
CA LYS A 169 1.99 -23.20 2.37
C LYS A 169 2.24 -22.39 1.10
N ARG A 170 1.19 -21.99 0.40
CA ARG A 170 1.30 -21.15 -0.80
C ARG A 170 1.90 -19.77 -0.50
N LEU A 171 1.56 -19.17 0.63
CA LEU A 171 2.00 -17.82 1.02
C LEU A 171 3.33 -17.83 1.76
N THR A 172 3.57 -18.79 2.64
CA THR A 172 4.78 -18.86 3.47
C THR A 172 5.88 -19.77 2.92
N GLY A 173 5.53 -20.70 2.06
CA GLY A 173 6.45 -21.68 1.48
C GLY A 173 6.57 -22.98 2.27
N ALA A 174 6.00 -23.07 3.48
CA ALA A 174 6.08 -24.25 4.35
C ALA A 174 4.72 -24.63 4.94
N ALA A 175 4.58 -25.86 5.43
CA ALA A 175 3.37 -26.30 6.11
C ALA A 175 3.20 -25.59 7.47
N PRO A 176 1.95 -25.45 8.00
CA PRO A 176 1.71 -24.83 9.31
C PRO A 176 2.40 -25.49 10.49
N THR A 177 2.75 -26.78 10.34
CA THR A 177 3.49 -27.58 11.34
C THR A 177 5.00 -27.42 11.27
N GLN A 178 5.51 -26.67 10.29
CA GLN A 178 6.95 -26.46 10.09
C GLN A 178 7.36 -25.06 10.57
N ALA A 179 8.47 -24.97 11.26
CA ALA A 179 9.07 -23.69 11.60
C ALA A 179 9.38 -22.91 10.32
N THR A 180 8.79 -21.74 10.17
CA THR A 180 8.88 -20.94 8.95
C THR A 180 9.34 -19.52 9.27
N GLN A 181 10.40 -19.10 8.61
CA GLN A 181 10.79 -17.70 8.61
C GLN A 181 10.09 -16.98 7.44
N VAL A 182 9.50 -15.84 7.72
CA VAL A 182 8.93 -14.97 6.70
C VAL A 182 9.47 -13.55 6.85
N ILE A 183 9.45 -12.84 5.75
CA ILE A 183 9.69 -11.40 5.71
C ILE A 183 8.32 -10.73 5.68
N VAL A 184 7.99 -9.98 6.73
CA VAL A 184 6.75 -9.19 6.76
C VAL A 184 7.00 -7.88 6.04
N ILE A 185 6.19 -7.57 5.02
CA ILE A 185 6.22 -6.29 4.32
C ILE A 185 5.02 -5.43 4.73
N HIS A 186 5.31 -4.20 5.13
CA HIS A 186 4.31 -3.18 5.42
C HIS A 186 4.56 -1.94 4.56
N ARG A 187 3.49 -1.43 3.91
CA ARG A 187 3.52 -0.19 3.14
C ARG A 187 2.94 0.92 3.97
N PHE A 188 3.65 2.04 4.06
CA PHE A 188 3.22 3.24 4.76
C PHE A 188 3.55 4.49 3.94
N THR A 189 2.99 5.63 4.33
CA THR A 189 3.14 6.89 3.60
C THR A 189 3.91 7.90 4.43
N THR A 190 4.84 8.58 3.79
CA THR A 190 5.60 9.70 4.35
C THR A 190 5.34 10.98 3.57
N THR A 191 5.81 12.11 4.07
CA THR A 191 5.74 13.41 3.36
C THR A 191 6.51 13.41 2.02
N LEU A 192 7.49 12.53 1.87
CA LEU A 192 8.27 12.37 0.62
C LEU A 192 7.68 11.32 -0.34
N GLY A 193 6.75 10.51 0.12
CA GLY A 193 6.14 9.46 -0.70
C GLY A 193 5.91 8.16 0.06
N PRO A 194 5.32 7.16 -0.62
CA PRO A 194 5.08 5.86 -0.02
C PRO A 194 6.38 5.04 0.08
N MET A 195 6.53 4.35 1.21
CA MET A 195 7.66 3.48 1.51
C MET A 195 7.21 2.06 1.83
N PHE A 196 8.11 1.11 1.64
CA PHE A 196 8.02 -0.24 2.21
C PHE A 196 9.02 -0.41 3.35
N VAL A 197 8.57 -1.03 4.43
CA VAL A 197 9.44 -1.65 5.42
C VAL A 197 9.26 -3.16 5.36
N CYS A 198 10.38 -3.88 5.26
CA CYS A 198 10.42 -5.33 5.33
C CYS A 198 11.17 -5.72 6.60
N ALA A 199 10.59 -6.61 7.38
CA ALA A 199 11.21 -7.08 8.62
C ALA A 199 10.98 -8.59 8.82
N THR A 200 11.98 -9.24 9.41
CA THR A 200 11.87 -10.58 10.02
C THR A 200 11.55 -10.44 11.50
N ASP A 201 11.55 -11.54 12.24
CA ASP A 201 11.44 -11.51 13.70
C ASP A 201 12.70 -10.93 14.38
N ARG A 202 13.81 -10.86 13.65
CA ARG A 202 15.11 -10.40 14.18
C ARG A 202 15.34 -8.90 13.97
N GLY A 203 14.59 -8.28 13.02
CA GLY A 203 14.75 -6.87 12.71
C GLY A 203 14.37 -6.50 11.30
N VAL A 204 14.55 -5.23 10.98
CA VAL A 204 14.32 -4.65 9.65
C VAL A 204 15.41 -5.14 8.69
N CYS A 205 14.99 -5.57 7.50
CA CYS A 205 15.90 -6.03 6.44
C CYS A 205 15.82 -5.19 5.16
N LEU A 206 14.80 -4.34 5.02
CA LEU A 206 14.69 -3.36 3.93
C LEU A 206 13.78 -2.21 4.37
N LEU A 207 14.19 -0.99 4.07
CA LEU A 207 13.37 0.22 4.17
C LEU A 207 13.63 1.04 2.90
N GLU A 208 12.59 1.21 2.07
CA GLU A 208 12.80 1.82 0.75
C GLU A 208 11.52 2.48 0.21
N PHE A 209 11.68 3.46 -0.66
CA PHE A 209 10.57 4.07 -1.39
C PHE A 209 9.99 3.10 -2.44
N THR A 210 8.65 3.17 -2.64
CA THR A 210 7.93 2.25 -3.54
C THR A 210 8.23 2.48 -5.02
N ASP A 211 8.79 3.63 -5.38
CA ASP A 211 9.14 4.03 -6.74
C ASP A 211 10.61 3.81 -7.10
N ARG A 212 11.39 3.17 -6.21
CA ARG A 212 12.78 2.87 -6.46
C ARG A 212 12.97 1.92 -7.64
N ARG A 213 13.93 2.24 -8.52
CA ARG A 213 14.37 1.31 -9.57
C ARG A 213 14.90 0.03 -8.94
N MET A 214 14.57 -1.13 -9.55
CA MET A 214 15.05 -2.46 -9.13
C MET A 214 14.49 -2.97 -7.78
N LEU A 215 13.43 -2.39 -7.25
CA LEU A 215 12.79 -2.85 -6.01
C LEU A 215 12.44 -4.36 -6.06
N GLU A 216 11.96 -4.87 -7.20
CA GLU A 216 11.67 -6.30 -7.40
C GLU A 216 12.94 -7.17 -7.28
N THR A 217 14.08 -6.66 -7.70
CA THR A 217 15.37 -7.35 -7.56
C THR A 217 15.79 -7.39 -6.10
N GLU A 218 15.58 -6.32 -5.36
CA GLU A 218 15.84 -6.28 -3.92
C GLU A 218 14.93 -7.24 -3.17
N PHE A 219 13.64 -7.31 -3.48
CA PHE A 219 12.73 -8.29 -2.90
C PHE A 219 13.17 -9.73 -3.17
N ARG A 220 13.60 -10.05 -4.39
CA ARG A 220 14.14 -11.38 -4.72
C ARG A 220 15.41 -11.67 -3.95
N ASN A 221 16.29 -10.69 -3.79
CA ASN A 221 17.55 -10.85 -3.04
C ASN A 221 17.31 -11.13 -1.57
N ILE A 222 16.47 -10.34 -0.88
CA ILE A 222 16.16 -10.57 0.52
C ILE A 222 15.45 -11.91 0.74
N GLN A 223 14.54 -12.31 -0.16
CA GLN A 223 13.91 -13.63 -0.08
C GLN A 223 14.94 -14.77 -0.18
N ARG A 224 15.90 -14.64 -1.09
CA ARG A 224 16.99 -15.63 -1.24
C ARG A 224 17.94 -15.64 -0.04
N LEU A 225 18.39 -14.46 0.44
CA LEU A 225 19.34 -14.33 1.53
C LEU A 225 18.77 -14.85 2.85
N PHE A 226 17.51 -14.61 3.11
CA PHE A 226 16.82 -15.07 4.33
C PHE A 226 16.14 -16.44 4.15
N ASN A 227 16.19 -17.03 2.95
CA ASN A 227 15.43 -18.23 2.61
C ASN A 227 13.96 -18.13 3.08
N ALA A 228 13.34 -16.98 2.84
CA ALA A 228 12.04 -16.61 3.39
C ALA A 228 11.13 -16.02 2.32
N ARG A 229 9.82 -16.20 2.46
CA ARG A 229 8.84 -15.55 1.60
C ARG A 229 8.37 -14.23 2.20
N ILE A 230 8.05 -13.27 1.31
CA ILE A 230 7.47 -12.00 1.71
C ILE A 230 5.96 -12.18 1.87
N VAL A 231 5.42 -11.79 3.03
CA VAL A 231 3.99 -11.75 3.34
C VAL A 231 3.58 -10.36 3.79
N THR A 232 2.43 -9.91 3.36
CA THR A 232 1.89 -8.60 3.78
C THR A 232 1.43 -8.66 5.22
N GLY A 233 1.76 -7.65 6.02
CA GLY A 233 1.32 -7.56 7.40
C GLY A 233 2.17 -6.60 8.21
N GLU A 234 2.09 -6.73 9.53
CA GLU A 234 2.86 -5.96 10.50
C GLU A 234 3.47 -6.90 11.55
N ASN A 235 4.63 -6.53 12.07
CA ASN A 235 5.22 -7.09 13.29
C ASN A 235 5.75 -5.94 14.17
N SER A 236 6.39 -6.24 15.30
CA SER A 236 6.92 -5.22 16.21
C SER A 236 7.91 -4.28 15.51
N HIS A 237 8.79 -4.83 14.68
CA HIS A 237 9.82 -4.06 13.98
C HIS A 237 9.23 -3.15 12.91
N THR A 238 8.27 -3.61 12.12
CA THR A 238 7.61 -2.75 11.12
C THR A 238 6.85 -1.61 11.78
N ARG A 239 6.11 -1.86 12.88
CA ARG A 239 5.40 -0.82 13.63
C ARG A 239 6.36 0.19 14.25
N GLN A 240 7.45 -0.28 14.85
CA GLN A 240 8.49 0.58 15.41
C GLN A 240 9.07 1.50 14.34
N THR A 241 9.47 0.93 13.19
CA THR A 241 10.04 1.70 12.07
C THR A 241 9.08 2.77 11.56
N VAL A 242 7.80 2.44 11.36
CA VAL A 242 6.80 3.41 10.89
C VAL A 242 6.66 4.57 11.88
N LYS A 243 6.64 4.27 13.19
CA LYS A 243 6.60 5.28 14.25
C LYS A 243 7.82 6.18 14.20
N GLU A 244 9.03 5.60 14.16
CA GLU A 244 10.28 6.34 14.17
C GLU A 244 10.48 7.20 12.92
N ILE A 245 10.11 6.68 11.74
CA ILE A 245 10.11 7.47 10.50
C ILE A 245 9.10 8.62 10.56
N GLY A 246 7.93 8.42 11.16
CA GLY A 246 6.96 9.48 11.41
C GLY A 246 7.52 10.59 12.31
N GLU A 247 8.18 10.22 13.42
CA GLU A 247 8.86 11.14 14.33
C GLU A 247 10.01 11.90 13.66
N TYR A 248 10.78 11.23 12.79
CA TYR A 248 11.83 11.84 11.99
C TYR A 248 11.29 12.94 11.06
N PHE A 249 10.23 12.63 10.29
CA PHE A 249 9.61 13.61 9.40
C PHE A 249 8.89 14.75 10.16
N ALA A 250 8.44 14.49 11.38
CA ALA A 250 7.92 15.52 12.27
C ALA A 250 9.03 16.40 12.93
N GLY A 251 10.30 16.06 12.73
CA GLY A 251 11.44 16.77 13.32
C GLY A 251 11.69 16.48 14.80
N THR A 252 11.00 15.48 15.37
CA THR A 252 11.10 15.12 16.79
C THR A 252 12.14 14.01 17.06
N ARG A 253 12.62 13.34 16.02
CA ARG A 253 13.65 12.29 16.10
C ARG A 253 14.83 12.61 15.18
N ARG A 254 16.07 12.34 15.64
CA ARG A 254 17.31 12.49 14.86
C ARG A 254 18.18 11.22 14.84
N GLN A 255 17.87 10.25 15.69
CA GLN A 255 18.60 8.99 15.80
C GLN A 255 17.62 7.81 15.71
N PHE A 256 18.11 6.69 15.17
CA PHE A 256 17.35 5.44 14.96
C PHE A 256 18.00 4.27 15.70
#